data_097d3cd68ea786770739fd4b29f7a43b
#
_entry.id   097d3cd68ea786770739fd4b29f7a43b
#
_cell.length_a   1.000
_cell.length_b   1.000
_cell.length_c   1.000
_cell.angle_alpha   90.00
_cell.angle_beta   90.00
_cell.angle_gamma   90.00
#
_symmetry.space_group_name_H-M   'P 1'
#
loop_
_entity.id
_entity.type
_entity.pdbx_description
1 polymer ?
#
loop_
_entity_poly.entity_id
_entity_poly.type
_entity_poly.pdbx_seq_one_letter_code
_entity_poly.pdbx_strand_id
1 'polypeptide(L)'
;MTVTQSRRETVVFKHPFRIASVERLLPAGSYEVITNEESMEGLSFPSFRPVATMMMVPAPAPHSSVEMVTISSIDLADSREPMRWRPDSDAPVGLDKDRGRAAPNTDIRRMLAEIERNAKVLRGRHLHLEPELLATPAKPLVGALPELKGPGRDMRIDACRGIALWCIFLDHVPNNIGSWLTLRNYGFSDTAEVFIFVSGVTCALAYGKACSRDGWTGVISRTLWRSWDIYAAFLLLTVACAMMVYLAGAGRFADESNTRILLEYPGATFAHAAILQYRPVNTDVLPIFAIYHLLFAPLLWLLLRVPNLTLSASLLLYALVHVFGWTVPAWPNNVWFFNPLAWQLLIVLGAWCVIAGKGLRPWLTSRTVLVLAVLYLAVSLIIALSWSLKPPEELVPQMLAKLVYPLDKSNLDPLRLLHFFALAILAVWLVPRNWRWLTTPVMRGAIRCGENSLAIYCLGVLLALASHIALVNISDELAMQIALSFAGILVMIAAATLLSSIKIKPRQQPGVT
;
A
#
# COMPACT_ATOMS: atom_id res chain seq x y z
N MET A 1 -5.77 24.58 16.07
CA MET A 1 -4.63 24.37 17.00
C MET A 1 -4.10 22.98 16.72
N THR A 2 -2.91 22.90 16.18
CA THR A 2 -2.22 21.61 15.95
C THR A 2 -1.91 20.98 17.29
N VAL A 3 -2.42 19.77 17.52
CA VAL A 3 -2.09 19.00 18.74
C VAL A 3 -0.74 18.37 18.52
N THR A 4 0.27 18.84 19.24
CA THR A 4 1.62 18.28 19.24
C THR A 4 1.75 17.29 20.40
N GLN A 5 2.15 16.07 20.13
CA GLN A 5 2.47 15.05 21.14
C GLN A 5 3.99 14.82 21.13
N SER A 6 4.62 14.76 22.30
CA SER A 6 6.04 14.42 22.42
C SER A 6 6.21 13.00 22.90
N ARG A 7 6.85 12.16 22.11
CA ARG A 7 7.23 10.80 22.49
C ARG A 7 8.68 10.79 22.95
N ARG A 8 8.94 10.20 24.13
CA ARG A 8 10.28 10.03 24.68
C ARG A 8 10.70 8.57 24.60
N GLU A 9 11.88 8.32 24.10
CA GLU A 9 12.48 6.99 23.97
C GLU A 9 13.94 7.04 24.42
N THR A 10 14.39 6.02 25.16
CA THR A 10 15.80 5.88 25.50
C THR A 10 16.48 4.97 24.50
N VAL A 11 17.46 5.49 23.78
CA VAL A 11 18.26 4.77 22.78
C VAL A 11 19.62 4.45 23.36
N VAL A 12 20.03 3.18 23.30
CA VAL A 12 21.32 2.72 23.82
C VAL A 12 22.30 2.51 22.67
N PHE A 13 23.40 3.25 22.67
CA PHE A 13 24.51 3.09 21.73
C PHE A 13 25.62 2.24 22.38
N LYS A 14 25.94 1.12 21.75
CA LYS A 14 26.98 0.20 22.23
C LYS A 14 28.41 0.65 21.95
N HIS A 15 28.59 1.55 21.01
CA HIS A 15 29.88 2.08 20.57
C HIS A 15 29.82 3.61 20.49
N PRO A 16 30.98 4.32 20.57
CA PRO A 16 31.03 5.73 20.28
C PRO A 16 30.57 6.01 18.85
N PHE A 17 29.79 7.08 18.65
CA PHE A 17 29.13 7.39 17.40
C PHE A 17 29.20 8.90 17.07
N ARG A 18 28.97 9.25 15.79
CA ARG A 18 28.85 10.62 15.32
C ARG A 18 27.44 10.84 14.75
N ILE A 19 26.95 12.05 14.93
CA ILE A 19 25.70 12.53 14.35
C ILE A 19 26.08 13.74 13.50
N ALA A 20 25.49 13.88 12.30
CA ALA A 20 25.83 14.95 11.37
C ALA A 20 25.63 16.36 11.96
N SER A 21 24.66 16.51 12.85
CA SER A 21 24.39 17.77 13.55
C SER A 21 25.34 18.04 14.75
N VAL A 22 26.25 17.11 15.08
CA VAL A 22 27.19 17.24 16.21
C VAL A 22 28.60 16.90 15.73
N GLU A 23 29.46 17.92 15.57
CA GLU A 23 30.82 17.76 15.01
C GLU A 23 31.78 16.93 15.88
N ARG A 24 31.34 16.45 17.04
CA ARG A 24 32.16 15.70 17.98
C ARG A 24 31.70 14.22 18.08
N LEU A 25 32.63 13.35 18.48
CA LEU A 25 32.34 11.95 18.77
C LEU A 25 31.59 11.86 20.12
N LEU A 26 30.41 11.27 20.09
CA LEU A 26 29.62 11.01 21.29
C LEU A 26 29.99 9.65 21.88
N PRO A 27 30.14 9.52 23.21
CA PRO A 27 30.50 8.26 23.84
C PRO A 27 29.38 7.22 23.74
N ALA A 28 29.72 5.95 23.90
CA ALA A 28 28.73 4.89 24.09
C ALA A 28 27.93 5.15 25.36
N GLY A 29 26.60 4.92 25.32
CA GLY A 29 25.73 5.19 26.45
C GLY A 29 24.26 5.21 26.08
N SER A 30 23.44 5.55 27.07
CA SER A 30 21.99 5.70 26.90
C SER A 30 21.67 7.19 26.69
N TYR A 31 20.94 7.48 25.64
CA TYR A 31 20.53 8.83 25.26
C TYR A 31 19.01 8.94 25.19
N GLU A 32 18.47 10.00 25.76
CA GLU A 32 17.04 10.30 25.64
C GLU A 32 16.77 10.98 24.29
N VAL A 33 15.89 10.39 23.50
CA VAL A 33 15.44 10.91 22.21
C VAL A 33 13.98 11.35 22.36
N ILE A 34 13.70 12.58 22.02
CA ILE A 34 12.37 13.18 22.07
C ILE A 34 11.91 13.41 20.64
N THR A 35 10.87 12.69 20.23
CA THR A 35 10.24 12.89 18.91
C THR A 35 8.96 13.70 19.12
N ASN A 36 8.92 14.90 18.57
CA ASN A 36 7.71 15.68 18.51
C ASN A 36 6.90 15.24 17.31
N GLU A 37 5.69 14.80 17.57
CA GLU A 37 4.74 14.32 16.58
C GLU A 37 3.61 15.35 16.47
N GLU A 38 3.27 15.75 15.27
CA GLU A 38 2.16 16.63 14.96
C GLU A 38 0.97 15.83 14.44
N SER A 39 -0.22 16.13 14.96
CA SER A 39 -1.45 15.55 14.43
C SER A 39 -1.65 16.01 12.98
N MET A 40 -1.76 15.07 12.08
CA MET A 40 -2.10 15.36 10.69
C MET A 40 -3.58 15.75 10.62
N GLU A 41 -3.85 17.05 10.45
CA GLU A 41 -5.20 17.57 10.21
C GLU A 41 -5.70 17.03 8.85
N GLY A 42 -6.97 16.66 8.80
CA GLY A 42 -7.60 16.09 7.59
C GLY A 42 -7.67 14.57 7.55
N LEU A 43 -7.13 13.86 8.53
CA LEU A 43 -7.38 12.42 8.72
C LEU A 43 -8.57 12.21 9.65
N SER A 44 -9.46 11.26 9.34
CA SER A 44 -10.63 10.92 10.19
C SER A 44 -10.24 10.48 11.60
N PHE A 45 -8.96 10.21 11.81
CA PHE A 45 -8.36 9.79 13.08
C PHE A 45 -7.09 10.59 13.31
N PRO A 46 -6.74 10.92 14.57
CA PRO A 46 -5.48 11.54 14.85
C PRO A 46 -4.34 10.59 14.41
N SER A 47 -3.75 10.90 13.29
CA SER A 47 -2.52 10.29 12.84
C SER A 47 -1.40 11.29 13.15
N PHE A 48 -0.38 10.83 13.86
CA PHE A 48 0.74 11.67 14.24
C PHE A 48 1.91 11.43 13.30
N ARG A 49 2.54 12.50 12.83
CA ARG A 49 3.81 12.42 12.09
C ARG A 49 4.93 13.01 12.94
N PRO A 50 6.12 12.45 12.92
CA PRO A 50 7.27 13.08 13.53
C PRO A 50 7.62 14.37 12.78
N VAL A 51 7.63 15.49 13.50
CA VAL A 51 7.98 16.81 12.95
C VAL A 51 9.44 17.16 13.28
N ALA A 52 9.88 16.79 14.46
CA ALA A 52 11.27 17.00 14.88
C ALA A 52 11.68 15.88 15.83
N THR A 53 12.88 15.35 15.66
CA THR A 53 13.51 14.44 16.60
C THR A 53 14.71 15.16 17.23
N MET A 54 14.73 15.18 18.56
CA MET A 54 15.78 15.82 19.35
C MET A 54 16.43 14.78 20.25
N MET A 55 17.73 14.86 20.43
CA MET A 55 18.48 13.99 21.33
C MET A 55 19.18 14.82 22.39
N MET A 56 19.10 14.36 23.65
CA MET A 56 19.83 14.95 24.75
C MET A 56 21.25 14.41 24.77
N VAL A 57 22.23 15.28 24.45
CA VAL A 57 23.66 14.93 24.42
C VAL A 57 24.42 15.66 25.52
N PRO A 58 25.49 15.08 26.09
CA PRO A 58 26.35 15.79 27.05
C PRO A 58 26.96 17.04 26.44
N ALA A 59 26.89 18.18 27.10
CA ALA A 59 27.53 19.41 26.64
C ALA A 59 29.06 19.28 26.67
N PRO A 60 29.79 20.07 25.83
CA PRO A 60 31.26 20.10 25.90
C PRO A 60 31.74 20.60 27.27
N ALA A 61 32.77 19.94 27.83
CA ALA A 61 33.40 20.39 29.08
C ALA A 61 33.84 21.87 28.95
N PRO A 62 33.72 22.70 30.00
CA PRO A 62 33.70 22.34 31.41
C PRO A 62 32.31 22.31 32.10
N HIS A 63 31.22 22.36 31.39
CA HIS A 63 29.88 22.42 31.98
C HIS A 63 29.22 21.03 32.00
N SER A 64 28.72 20.59 33.14
CA SER A 64 27.94 19.35 33.31
C SER A 64 26.47 19.49 32.87
N SER A 65 26.18 20.28 31.84
CA SER A 65 24.86 20.49 31.29
C SER A 65 24.59 19.53 30.13
N VAL A 66 23.33 19.24 29.91
CA VAL A 66 22.85 18.42 28.77
C VAL A 66 22.37 19.40 27.71
N GLU A 67 22.80 19.19 26.47
CA GLU A 67 22.42 19.96 25.30
C GLU A 67 21.37 19.18 24.50
N MET A 68 20.31 19.87 24.05
CA MET A 68 19.30 19.27 23.19
C MET A 68 19.63 19.59 21.73
N VAL A 69 19.92 18.55 20.95
CA VAL A 69 20.32 18.68 19.56
C VAL A 69 19.25 18.09 18.66
N THR A 70 18.83 18.86 17.64
CA THR A 70 17.93 18.34 16.61
C THR A 70 18.69 17.36 15.72
N ILE A 71 18.16 16.16 15.57
CA ILE A 71 18.77 15.10 14.77
C ILE A 71 17.84 14.66 13.65
N SER A 72 18.41 14.26 12.52
CA SER A 72 17.65 13.61 11.46
C SER A 72 17.36 12.15 11.84
N SER A 73 16.23 11.62 11.38
CA SER A 73 15.91 10.21 11.56
C SER A 73 16.93 9.28 10.90
N ILE A 74 17.66 9.76 9.90
CA ILE A 74 18.75 9.04 9.22
C ILE A 74 19.97 8.99 10.12
N ASP A 75 20.38 10.11 10.70
CA ASP A 75 21.53 10.17 11.60
C ASP A 75 21.37 9.22 12.78
N LEU A 76 20.12 9.09 13.27
CA LEU A 76 19.80 8.18 14.34
C LEU A 76 19.86 6.70 13.89
N ALA A 77 19.48 6.41 12.64
CA ALA A 77 19.55 5.07 12.07
C ALA A 77 21.00 4.65 11.77
N ASP A 78 21.75 5.52 11.12
CA ASP A 78 23.15 5.27 10.74
C ASP A 78 24.05 5.12 11.99
N SER A 79 23.76 5.84 13.05
CA SER A 79 24.52 5.75 14.30
C SER A 79 24.24 4.49 15.13
N ARG A 80 23.19 3.73 14.82
CA ARG A 80 22.87 2.40 15.41
C ARG A 80 23.66 1.25 14.77
N GLU A 81 24.13 1.41 13.53
CA GLU A 81 24.98 0.40 12.87
C GLU A 81 26.43 0.50 13.35
N PRO A 82 27.15 -0.64 13.53
CA PRO A 82 28.58 -0.60 13.86
C PRO A 82 29.33 0.09 12.73
N MET A 83 30.15 1.08 13.09
CA MET A 83 30.92 1.93 12.19
C MET A 83 31.69 1.06 11.17
N ARG A 84 31.18 0.89 9.96
CA ARG A 84 31.96 0.37 8.83
C ARG A 84 33.01 1.42 8.52
N TRP A 85 34.26 1.05 8.74
CA TRP A 85 35.43 1.88 8.40
C TRP A 85 35.30 2.34 6.94
N ARG A 86 35.08 3.62 6.74
CA ARG A 86 35.26 4.31 5.45
C ARG A 86 36.66 4.90 5.47
N PRO A 87 37.53 4.61 4.50
CA PRO A 87 38.81 5.31 4.39
C PRO A 87 38.54 6.79 4.17
N ASP A 88 39.24 7.64 4.91
CA ASP A 88 39.14 9.08 4.88
C ASP A 88 39.28 9.61 3.44
N SER A 89 38.31 10.45 3.04
CA SER A 89 38.31 11.14 1.76
C SER A 89 39.13 12.46 1.77
N ASP A 90 40.04 12.64 2.73
CA ASP A 90 40.88 13.81 2.82
C ASP A 90 42.37 13.42 2.85
N ALA A 91 42.86 12.90 1.71
CA ALA A 91 44.30 12.90 1.40
C ALA A 91 44.52 13.54 0.01
N PRO A 92 45.46 14.48 -0.13
CA PRO A 92 45.69 15.15 -1.39
C PRO A 92 46.20 14.17 -2.44
N VAL A 93 45.60 14.22 -3.63
CA VAL A 93 45.99 13.44 -4.80
C VAL A 93 47.42 13.82 -5.23
N GLY A 94 48.37 13.03 -4.79
CA GLY A 94 49.72 12.96 -5.39
C GLY A 94 49.65 12.11 -6.63
N LEU A 95 49.93 12.70 -7.78
CA LEU A 95 50.13 12.01 -9.04
C LEU A 95 51.29 11.00 -8.92
N ASP A 96 51.01 9.73 -8.91
CA ASP A 96 52.00 8.71 -9.29
C ASP A 96 51.47 7.96 -10.53
N LYS A 97 52.10 8.33 -11.67
CA LYS A 97 52.02 7.61 -12.93
C LYS A 97 53.00 6.45 -12.82
N ASP A 98 52.47 5.28 -12.79
CA ASP A 98 53.05 4.01 -13.25
C ASP A 98 52.70 2.87 -12.27
N ARG A 99 51.61 2.20 -12.56
CA ARG A 99 51.55 0.71 -12.40
C ARG A 99 50.34 0.14 -13.17
N GLY A 100 50.67 -0.47 -14.19
CA GLY A 100 50.28 -1.57 -14.97
C GLY A 100 48.93 -2.26 -14.69
N ARG A 101 48.12 -2.29 -15.72
CA ARG A 101 47.16 -3.34 -16.11
C ARG A 101 47.03 -4.51 -15.13
N ALA A 102 46.01 -4.48 -14.31
CA ALA A 102 45.38 -5.67 -13.76
C ALA A 102 44.09 -5.93 -14.55
N ALA A 103 44.03 -7.06 -15.22
CA ALA A 103 42.93 -7.51 -16.05
C ALA A 103 41.72 -7.90 -15.17
N PRO A 104 40.54 -7.25 -15.31
CA PRO A 104 39.32 -7.78 -14.76
C PRO A 104 38.67 -8.62 -15.87
N ASN A 105 38.41 -9.83 -15.69
CA ASN A 105 37.41 -10.61 -16.45
C ASN A 105 37.66 -12.12 -16.57
N THR A 106 38.56 -12.70 -15.79
CA THR A 106 38.76 -14.16 -15.81
C THR A 106 37.70 -14.91 -15.02
N ASP A 107 37.21 -14.32 -13.93
CA ASP A 107 36.27 -15.04 -13.06
C ASP A 107 34.82 -15.04 -13.59
N ILE A 108 34.36 -13.93 -14.18
CA ILE A 108 33.01 -13.85 -14.77
C ILE A 108 32.91 -14.74 -16.01
N ARG A 109 33.97 -14.81 -16.85
CA ARG A 109 34.02 -15.71 -18.01
C ARG A 109 34.07 -17.19 -17.60
N ARG A 110 34.76 -17.53 -16.51
CA ARG A 110 34.74 -18.89 -15.94
C ARG A 110 33.35 -19.24 -15.41
N MET A 111 32.69 -18.36 -14.67
CA MET A 111 31.35 -18.58 -14.14
C MET A 111 30.31 -18.73 -15.26
N LEU A 112 30.36 -17.92 -16.30
CA LEU A 112 29.48 -18.05 -17.47
C LEU A 112 29.74 -19.36 -18.26
N ALA A 113 30.99 -19.76 -18.42
CA ALA A 113 31.36 -21.03 -19.08
C ALA A 113 30.94 -22.26 -18.24
N GLU A 114 30.87 -22.14 -16.93
CA GLU A 114 30.39 -23.19 -16.02
C GLU A 114 28.85 -23.29 -16.03
N ILE A 115 28.14 -22.15 -16.10
CA ILE A 115 26.71 -22.12 -16.31
C ILE A 115 26.32 -22.71 -17.68
N GLU A 116 27.05 -22.39 -18.73
CA GLU A 116 26.80 -22.94 -20.07
C GLU A 116 27.11 -24.46 -20.14
N ARG A 117 28.14 -24.95 -19.47
CA ARG A 117 28.43 -26.37 -19.33
C ARG A 117 27.32 -27.11 -18.57
N ASN A 118 26.85 -26.55 -17.47
CA ASN A 118 25.77 -27.14 -16.68
C ASN A 118 24.45 -27.13 -17.44
N ALA A 119 24.16 -26.08 -18.24
CA ALA A 119 22.99 -26.02 -19.12
C ALA A 119 23.08 -27.05 -20.27
N LYS A 120 24.27 -27.32 -20.83
CA LYS A 120 24.46 -28.38 -21.83
C LYS A 120 24.31 -29.77 -21.24
N VAL A 121 24.80 -30.00 -20.01
CA VAL A 121 24.64 -31.29 -19.30
C VAL A 121 23.16 -31.54 -18.96
N LEU A 122 22.41 -30.51 -18.61
CA LEU A 122 20.95 -30.60 -18.38
C LEU A 122 20.17 -30.84 -19.68
N ARG A 123 20.62 -30.30 -20.81
CA ARG A 123 20.01 -30.59 -22.14
C ARG A 123 20.38 -31.96 -22.68
N GLY A 124 21.54 -32.51 -22.31
CA GLY A 124 22.02 -33.83 -22.77
C GLY A 124 21.51 -35.00 -21.95
N ARG A 125 20.96 -34.79 -20.78
CA ARG A 125 20.21 -35.79 -20.03
C ARG A 125 18.77 -35.80 -20.51
N HIS A 126 18.52 -36.44 -21.65
CA HIS A 126 17.22 -37.05 -21.91
C HIS A 126 17.00 -38.08 -20.80
N LEU A 127 16.33 -37.68 -19.74
CA LEU A 127 15.66 -38.62 -18.86
C LEU A 127 14.67 -39.37 -19.77
N HIS A 128 14.98 -40.61 -20.14
CA HIS A 128 13.99 -41.58 -20.56
C HIS A 128 13.07 -41.83 -19.34
N LEU A 129 12.16 -40.91 -19.08
CA LEU A 129 10.99 -41.18 -18.30
C LEU A 129 10.05 -41.97 -19.19
N GLU A 130 9.79 -43.22 -18.78
CA GLU A 130 8.87 -44.09 -19.46
C GLU A 130 7.57 -43.38 -19.78
N PRO A 131 7.04 -43.50 -21.01
CA PRO A 131 5.81 -42.77 -21.43
C PRO A 131 4.56 -43.14 -20.62
N GLU A 132 4.57 -44.24 -19.87
CA GLU A 132 3.44 -44.70 -19.08
C GLU A 132 3.16 -43.89 -17.81
N LEU A 133 4.14 -43.18 -17.24
CA LEU A 133 3.91 -42.34 -16.07
C LEU A 133 3.29 -40.95 -16.41
N LEU A 134 3.26 -40.58 -17.70
CA LEU A 134 2.64 -39.36 -18.20
C LEU A 134 1.24 -39.60 -18.79
N ALA A 135 0.79 -40.84 -18.90
CA ALA A 135 -0.45 -41.22 -19.55
C ALA A 135 -1.64 -41.41 -18.60
N THR A 136 -1.51 -41.22 -17.31
CA THR A 136 -2.67 -40.96 -16.47
C THR A 136 -3.07 -39.49 -16.65
N PRO A 137 -4.17 -39.17 -17.36
CA PRO A 137 -4.67 -37.82 -17.35
C PRO A 137 -5.00 -37.54 -15.88
N ALA A 138 -4.20 -36.66 -15.27
CA ALA A 138 -4.56 -36.09 -13.98
C ALA A 138 -6.02 -35.66 -14.14
N LYS A 139 -6.94 -36.34 -13.43
CA LYS A 139 -8.34 -35.93 -13.36
C LYS A 139 -8.31 -34.41 -13.25
N PRO A 140 -8.94 -33.66 -14.16
CA PRO A 140 -8.85 -32.22 -14.12
C PRO A 140 -9.31 -31.77 -12.74
N LEU A 141 -8.40 -31.20 -11.95
CA LEU A 141 -8.69 -30.53 -10.68
C LEU A 141 -9.72 -29.38 -10.86
N VAL A 142 -10.14 -29.17 -12.08
CA VAL A 142 -11.11 -28.18 -12.59
C VAL A 142 -12.56 -28.52 -12.23
N GLY A 143 -12.85 -29.71 -11.66
CA GLY A 143 -14.21 -30.05 -11.22
C GLY A 143 -14.71 -29.28 -10.00
N ALA A 144 -13.88 -28.47 -9.34
CA ALA A 144 -14.25 -27.76 -8.12
C ALA A 144 -14.37 -26.23 -8.28
N LEU A 145 -14.01 -25.66 -9.43
CA LEU A 145 -14.45 -24.29 -9.68
C LEU A 145 -15.96 -24.33 -9.86
N PRO A 146 -16.77 -23.69 -8.98
CA PRO A 146 -18.16 -23.53 -9.26
C PRO A 146 -18.25 -22.97 -10.67
N GLU A 147 -19.05 -23.62 -11.53
CA GLU A 147 -19.30 -23.13 -12.88
C GLU A 147 -19.60 -21.62 -12.77
N LEU A 148 -18.56 -20.81 -13.01
CA LEU A 148 -18.67 -19.37 -13.15
C LEU A 148 -19.34 -19.06 -14.50
N LYS A 149 -20.34 -19.88 -14.86
CA LYS A 149 -21.31 -19.69 -15.94
C LYS A 149 -22.28 -18.60 -15.52
N GLY A 150 -21.76 -17.41 -15.22
CA GLY A 150 -22.55 -16.20 -15.24
C GLY A 150 -22.30 -15.51 -16.59
N PRO A 151 -23.33 -15.02 -17.28
CA PRO A 151 -23.14 -14.26 -18.50
C PRO A 151 -22.43 -12.95 -18.17
N GLY A 152 -21.15 -12.86 -18.53
CA GLY A 152 -20.43 -11.60 -18.51
C GLY A 152 -19.71 -11.23 -17.20
N ARG A 153 -18.92 -10.20 -17.32
CA ARG A 153 -18.21 -9.51 -16.25
C ARG A 153 -19.22 -8.79 -15.33
N ASP A 154 -19.11 -8.93 -14.01
CA ASP A 154 -20.01 -8.22 -13.08
C ASP A 154 -19.62 -6.75 -12.99
N MET A 155 -20.35 -5.90 -13.70
CA MET A 155 -20.10 -4.44 -13.75
C MET A 155 -20.17 -3.76 -12.37
N ARG A 156 -20.83 -4.37 -11.37
CA ARG A 156 -20.90 -3.81 -10.01
C ARG A 156 -19.53 -3.80 -9.36
N ILE A 157 -18.73 -4.83 -9.60
CA ILE A 157 -17.37 -4.96 -9.06
C ILE A 157 -16.49 -3.85 -9.64
N ASP A 158 -16.58 -3.62 -10.95
CA ASP A 158 -15.81 -2.56 -11.60
C ASP A 158 -16.29 -1.16 -11.19
N ALA A 159 -17.61 -0.96 -11.06
CA ALA A 159 -18.18 0.28 -10.56
C ALA A 159 -17.70 0.56 -9.12
N CYS A 160 -17.75 -0.44 -8.24
CA CYS A 160 -17.28 -0.34 -6.86
C CYS A 160 -15.79 0.05 -6.80
N ARG A 161 -14.93 -0.59 -7.62
CA ARG A 161 -13.51 -0.23 -7.70
C ARG A 161 -13.29 1.19 -8.23
N GLY A 162 -14.07 1.62 -9.20
CA GLY A 162 -13.97 2.96 -9.76
C GLY A 162 -14.41 4.05 -8.79
N ILE A 163 -15.54 3.84 -8.09
CA ILE A 163 -15.98 4.73 -7.01
C ILE A 163 -14.93 4.77 -5.90
N ALA A 164 -14.37 3.62 -5.53
CA ALA A 164 -13.30 3.56 -4.54
C ALA A 164 -12.08 4.40 -4.95
N LEU A 165 -11.70 4.40 -6.23
CA LEU A 165 -10.60 5.24 -6.73
C LEU A 165 -10.92 6.74 -6.65
N TRP A 166 -12.15 7.15 -6.91
CA TRP A 166 -12.57 8.54 -6.72
C TRP A 166 -12.52 8.95 -5.24
N CYS A 167 -13.03 8.10 -4.36
CA CYS A 167 -12.94 8.35 -2.92
C CYS A 167 -11.50 8.44 -2.44
N ILE A 168 -10.63 7.52 -2.88
CA ILE A 168 -9.20 7.54 -2.55
C ILE A 168 -8.56 8.85 -3.01
N PHE A 169 -8.84 9.31 -4.23
CA PHE A 169 -8.35 10.61 -4.71
C PHE A 169 -8.80 11.76 -3.79
N LEU A 170 -10.10 11.85 -3.47
CA LEU A 170 -10.65 12.90 -2.61
C LEU A 170 -10.06 12.87 -1.19
N ASP A 171 -9.83 11.67 -0.65
CA ASP A 171 -9.25 11.47 0.69
C ASP A 171 -7.75 11.82 0.75
N HIS A 172 -7.07 11.79 -0.39
CA HIS A 172 -5.65 12.09 -0.48
C HIS A 172 -5.34 13.58 -0.68
N VAL A 173 -6.34 14.43 -0.92
CA VAL A 173 -6.17 15.89 -0.95
C VAL A 173 -6.37 16.43 0.47
N PRO A 174 -5.32 16.92 1.15
CA PRO A 174 -5.43 17.44 2.51
C PRO A 174 -6.42 18.61 2.59
N ASN A 175 -7.18 18.67 3.69
CA ASN A 175 -8.14 19.75 4.01
C ASN A 175 -9.19 20.03 2.91
N ASN A 176 -9.53 19.01 2.13
CA ASN A 176 -10.47 19.13 1.03
C ASN A 176 -11.90 18.79 1.47
N ILE A 177 -12.84 19.69 1.21
CA ILE A 177 -14.27 19.45 1.47
C ILE A 177 -14.80 18.21 0.73
N GLY A 178 -14.21 17.86 -0.43
CA GLY A 178 -14.57 16.66 -1.19
C GLY A 178 -14.42 15.36 -0.41
N SER A 179 -13.58 15.31 0.62
CA SER A 179 -13.44 14.15 1.49
C SER A 179 -14.73 13.81 2.27
N TRP A 180 -15.63 14.77 2.46
CA TRP A 180 -16.94 14.53 3.06
C TRP A 180 -17.90 13.72 2.17
N LEU A 181 -17.55 13.49 0.92
CA LEU A 181 -18.29 12.57 0.03
C LEU A 181 -17.84 11.12 0.16
N THR A 182 -16.80 10.84 0.93
CA THR A 182 -16.19 9.52 1.07
C THR A 182 -16.63 8.81 2.35
N LEU A 183 -16.41 7.52 2.43
CA LEU A 183 -16.76 6.69 3.60
C LEU A 183 -15.97 7.06 4.86
N ARG A 184 -14.83 7.71 4.70
CA ARG A 184 -13.86 8.03 5.75
C ARG A 184 -14.45 8.76 6.95
N ASN A 185 -15.43 9.67 6.71
CA ASN A 185 -15.98 10.52 7.75
C ASN A 185 -17.23 9.94 8.42
N TYR A 186 -17.73 8.79 7.96
CA TYR A 186 -19.03 8.24 8.37
C TYR A 186 -18.93 6.93 9.14
N GLY A 187 -17.75 6.55 9.60
CA GLY A 187 -17.57 5.35 10.39
C GLY A 187 -16.11 4.99 10.64
N PHE A 188 -15.86 3.75 11.00
CA PHE A 188 -14.53 3.29 11.42
C PHE A 188 -13.66 2.79 10.27
N SER A 189 -14.25 2.31 9.15
CA SER A 189 -13.51 1.91 7.95
C SER A 189 -13.57 2.98 6.87
N ASP A 190 -12.65 2.90 5.93
CA ASP A 190 -12.62 3.77 4.77
C ASP A 190 -12.63 2.98 3.45
N THR A 191 -12.26 3.63 2.38
CA THR A 191 -12.30 3.04 1.04
C THR A 191 -11.21 1.99 0.82
N ALA A 192 -10.16 1.95 1.64
CA ALA A 192 -9.05 1.00 1.48
C ALA A 192 -9.50 -0.45 1.73
N GLU A 193 -10.30 -0.69 2.78
CA GLU A 193 -10.86 -2.01 3.07
C GLU A 193 -11.68 -2.54 1.89
N VAL A 194 -12.55 -1.68 1.35
CA VAL A 194 -13.38 -2.02 0.18
C VAL A 194 -12.51 -2.35 -1.03
N PHE A 195 -11.51 -1.53 -1.30
CA PHE A 195 -10.64 -1.67 -2.47
C PHE A 195 -9.80 -2.96 -2.42
N ILE A 196 -9.24 -3.29 -1.25
CA ILE A 196 -8.42 -4.50 -1.06
C ILE A 196 -9.29 -5.76 -1.11
N PHE A 197 -10.45 -5.77 -0.45
CA PHE A 197 -11.38 -6.89 -0.49
C PHE A 197 -11.87 -7.17 -1.92
N VAL A 198 -12.35 -6.14 -2.64
CA VAL A 198 -12.83 -6.27 -4.02
C VAL A 198 -11.69 -6.71 -4.96
N SER A 199 -10.44 -6.35 -4.65
CA SER A 199 -9.28 -6.85 -5.38
C SER A 199 -9.08 -8.36 -5.17
N GLY A 200 -9.28 -8.88 -3.97
CA GLY A 200 -9.31 -10.32 -3.70
C GLY A 200 -10.37 -11.05 -4.52
N VAL A 201 -11.60 -10.49 -4.55
CA VAL A 201 -12.70 -11.00 -5.39
C VAL A 201 -12.29 -11.05 -6.88
N THR A 202 -11.76 -9.95 -7.40
CA THR A 202 -11.38 -9.88 -8.83
C THR A 202 -10.20 -10.77 -9.18
N CYS A 203 -9.22 -10.92 -8.29
CA CYS A 203 -8.10 -11.85 -8.47
C CYS A 203 -8.58 -13.30 -8.55
N ALA A 204 -9.48 -13.72 -7.64
CA ALA A 204 -10.03 -15.08 -7.67
C ALA A 204 -10.80 -15.35 -8.97
N LEU A 205 -11.62 -14.40 -9.43
CA LEU A 205 -12.35 -14.51 -10.70
C LEU A 205 -11.41 -14.56 -11.92
N ALA A 206 -10.43 -13.65 -11.98
CA ALA A 206 -9.53 -13.54 -13.13
C ALA A 206 -8.56 -14.72 -13.22
N TYR A 207 -7.92 -15.06 -12.11
CA TYR A 207 -6.92 -16.14 -12.07
C TYR A 207 -7.58 -17.51 -12.02
N GLY A 208 -8.77 -17.64 -11.41
CA GLY A 208 -9.58 -18.85 -11.53
C GLY A 208 -9.96 -19.15 -12.98
N LYS A 209 -10.40 -18.15 -13.74
CA LYS A 209 -10.66 -18.28 -15.18
C LYS A 209 -9.37 -18.60 -15.97
N ALA A 210 -8.24 -18.01 -15.60
CA ALA A 210 -6.95 -18.33 -16.21
C ALA A 210 -6.55 -19.79 -15.93
N CYS A 211 -6.74 -20.25 -14.70
CA CYS A 211 -6.48 -21.64 -14.31
C CYS A 211 -7.29 -22.65 -15.14
N SER A 212 -8.57 -22.36 -15.37
CA SER A 212 -9.45 -23.21 -16.19
C SER A 212 -9.08 -23.23 -17.68
N ARG A 213 -8.51 -22.13 -18.20
CA ARG A 213 -8.21 -21.97 -19.63
C ARG A 213 -6.77 -22.32 -19.99
N ASP A 214 -5.82 -21.87 -19.19
CA ASP A 214 -4.39 -21.89 -19.51
C ASP A 214 -3.58 -22.74 -18.48
N GLY A 215 -4.27 -23.36 -17.50
CA GLY A 215 -3.64 -24.14 -16.42
C GLY A 215 -2.83 -23.28 -15.44
N TRP A 216 -2.02 -23.94 -14.61
CA TRP A 216 -1.23 -23.29 -13.56
C TRP A 216 -0.11 -22.40 -14.11
N THR A 217 0.48 -22.76 -15.24
CA THR A 217 1.50 -21.93 -15.91
C THR A 217 0.92 -20.57 -16.31
N GLY A 218 -0.31 -20.55 -16.80
CA GLY A 218 -1.04 -19.33 -17.11
C GLY A 218 -1.36 -18.48 -15.89
N VAL A 219 -1.66 -19.10 -14.74
CA VAL A 219 -1.87 -18.39 -13.48
C VAL A 219 -0.57 -17.76 -13.00
N ILE A 220 0.51 -18.55 -12.88
CA ILE A 220 1.82 -18.08 -12.42
C ILE A 220 2.32 -16.93 -13.30
N SER A 221 2.31 -17.09 -14.61
CA SER A 221 2.74 -16.03 -15.52
C SER A 221 1.96 -14.72 -15.29
N ARG A 222 0.62 -14.79 -15.19
CA ARG A 222 -0.21 -13.58 -15.02
C ARG A 222 -0.05 -12.93 -13.66
N THR A 223 0.12 -13.71 -12.59
CA THR A 223 0.34 -13.15 -11.25
C THR A 223 1.70 -12.47 -11.17
N LEU A 224 2.76 -13.06 -11.75
CA LEU A 224 4.10 -12.47 -11.81
C LEU A 224 4.12 -11.19 -12.65
N TRP A 225 3.55 -11.21 -13.87
CA TRP A 225 3.47 -10.00 -14.70
C TRP A 225 2.67 -8.90 -14.02
N ARG A 226 1.56 -9.25 -13.37
CA ARG A 226 0.76 -8.24 -12.67
C ARG A 226 1.47 -7.66 -11.45
N SER A 227 2.19 -8.50 -10.69
CA SER A 227 3.05 -8.05 -9.60
C SER A 227 4.13 -7.10 -10.11
N TRP A 228 4.78 -7.44 -11.23
CA TRP A 228 5.78 -6.60 -11.87
C TRP A 228 5.21 -5.26 -12.36
N ASP A 229 4.04 -5.26 -13.01
CA ASP A 229 3.37 -4.02 -13.45
C ASP A 229 3.12 -3.07 -12.28
N ILE A 230 2.65 -3.61 -11.15
CA ILE A 230 2.36 -2.82 -9.95
C ILE A 230 3.66 -2.31 -9.31
N TYR A 231 4.68 -3.15 -9.23
CA TYR A 231 6.00 -2.78 -8.71
C TYR A 231 6.66 -1.69 -9.56
N ALA A 232 6.67 -1.84 -10.87
CA ALA A 232 7.19 -0.83 -11.79
C ALA A 232 6.40 0.50 -11.69
N ALA A 233 5.07 0.42 -11.61
CA ALA A 233 4.22 1.58 -11.41
C ALA A 233 4.52 2.29 -10.08
N PHE A 234 4.79 1.56 -9.01
CA PHE A 234 5.21 2.11 -7.72
C PHE A 234 6.52 2.89 -7.82
N LEU A 235 7.55 2.33 -8.45
CA LEU A 235 8.84 3.01 -8.61
C LEU A 235 8.71 4.26 -9.48
N LEU A 236 7.98 4.17 -10.60
CA LEU A 236 7.72 5.32 -11.46
C LEU A 236 6.94 6.43 -10.73
N LEU A 237 5.93 6.05 -9.96
CA LEU A 237 5.13 6.98 -9.17
C LEU A 237 5.98 7.66 -8.08
N THR A 238 6.88 6.91 -7.43
CA THR A 238 7.83 7.46 -6.45
C THR A 238 8.69 8.56 -7.05
N VAL A 239 9.24 8.34 -8.25
CA VAL A 239 10.04 9.34 -8.97
C VAL A 239 9.15 10.51 -9.41
N ALA A 240 7.94 10.24 -9.91
CA ALA A 240 7.02 11.30 -10.35
C ALA A 240 6.59 12.21 -9.19
N CYS A 241 6.28 11.66 -8.01
CA CYS A 241 5.96 12.44 -6.82
C CYS A 241 7.14 13.33 -6.39
N ALA A 242 8.35 12.77 -6.32
CA ALA A 242 9.55 13.54 -5.98
C ALA A 242 9.82 14.67 -6.99
N MET A 243 9.65 14.39 -8.28
CA MET A 243 9.82 15.41 -9.33
C MET A 243 8.76 16.52 -9.20
N MET A 244 7.50 16.19 -8.95
CA MET A 244 6.45 17.19 -8.74
C MET A 244 6.74 18.08 -7.53
N VAL A 245 7.18 17.49 -6.41
CA VAL A 245 7.55 18.24 -5.20
C VAL A 245 8.76 19.12 -5.44
N TYR A 246 9.77 18.62 -6.15
CA TYR A 246 10.95 19.40 -6.53
C TYR A 246 10.57 20.62 -7.38
N LEU A 247 9.73 20.43 -8.41
CA LEU A 247 9.26 21.51 -9.29
C LEU A 247 8.35 22.52 -8.57
N ALA A 248 7.66 22.10 -7.50
CA ALA A 248 6.87 22.98 -6.64
C ALA A 248 7.71 23.77 -5.63
N GLY A 249 9.03 23.67 -5.68
CA GLY A 249 9.95 24.38 -4.78
C GLY A 249 10.29 23.62 -3.50
N ALA A 250 10.04 22.31 -3.44
CA ALA A 250 10.26 21.41 -2.31
C ALA A 250 9.66 21.92 -0.98
N GLY A 251 10.40 22.62 -0.14
CA GLY A 251 9.91 23.22 1.09
C GLY A 251 9.06 22.27 1.94
N ARG A 252 7.91 22.75 2.41
CA ARG A 252 6.96 21.98 3.23
C ARG A 252 6.34 20.79 2.49
N PHE A 253 6.17 20.86 1.17
CA PHE A 253 5.62 19.74 0.39
C PHE A 253 6.49 18.50 0.46
N ALA A 254 7.80 18.67 0.57
CA ALA A 254 8.75 17.57 0.70
C ALA A 254 8.56 16.81 2.02
N ASP A 255 8.26 17.51 3.11
CA ASP A 255 7.98 16.89 4.42
C ASP A 255 6.61 16.21 4.42
N GLU A 256 5.57 16.93 3.97
CA GLU A 256 4.20 16.44 3.95
C GLU A 256 4.02 15.21 3.05
N SER A 257 4.78 15.10 1.96
CA SER A 257 4.74 13.95 1.03
C SER A 257 5.75 12.85 1.37
N ASN A 258 6.54 12.98 2.43
CA ASN A 258 7.65 12.10 2.76
C ASN A 258 8.68 11.98 1.62
N THR A 259 8.92 13.05 0.86
CA THR A 259 9.86 13.06 -0.26
C THR A 259 11.16 13.80 0.04
N ARG A 260 11.26 14.53 1.16
CA ARG A 260 12.48 15.25 1.56
C ARG A 260 13.72 14.36 1.52
N ILE A 261 13.61 13.20 2.15
CA ILE A 261 14.71 12.24 2.24
C ILE A 261 15.13 11.70 0.86
N LEU A 262 14.17 11.57 -0.07
CA LEU A 262 14.45 11.15 -1.45
C LEU A 262 15.17 12.27 -2.23
N LEU A 263 14.85 13.54 -1.95
CA LEU A 263 15.50 14.67 -2.59
C LEU A 263 16.92 14.92 -2.03
N GLU A 264 17.14 14.68 -0.72
CA GLU A 264 18.44 14.85 -0.07
C GLU A 264 19.40 13.67 -0.33
N TYR A 265 18.88 12.43 -0.30
CA TYR A 265 19.66 11.19 -0.47
C TYR A 265 19.06 10.28 -1.55
N PRO A 266 19.05 10.71 -2.83
CA PRO A 266 18.28 10.03 -3.87
C PRO A 266 18.71 8.57 -4.09
N GLY A 267 20.01 8.29 -4.09
CA GLY A 267 20.53 6.95 -4.35
C GLY A 267 20.16 5.93 -3.25
N ALA A 268 20.38 6.28 -1.99
CA ALA A 268 20.05 5.43 -0.86
C ALA A 268 18.53 5.22 -0.74
N THR A 269 17.77 6.31 -0.82
CA THR A 269 16.32 6.26 -0.69
C THR A 269 15.67 5.46 -1.82
N PHE A 270 16.15 5.62 -3.05
CA PHE A 270 15.64 4.84 -4.18
C PHE A 270 15.99 3.35 -4.05
N ALA A 271 17.17 2.99 -3.51
CA ALA A 271 17.51 1.61 -3.21
C ALA A 271 16.53 1.01 -2.18
N HIS A 272 16.19 1.76 -1.12
CA HIS A 272 15.18 1.33 -0.15
C HIS A 272 13.76 1.28 -0.74
N ALA A 273 13.41 2.17 -1.68
CA ALA A 273 12.17 2.07 -2.43
C ALA A 273 12.11 0.79 -3.29
N ALA A 274 13.21 0.44 -3.96
CA ALA A 274 13.31 -0.78 -4.77
C ALA A 274 13.08 -2.06 -3.96
N ILE A 275 13.48 -2.10 -2.69
CA ILE A 275 13.18 -3.22 -1.78
C ILE A 275 11.90 -2.99 -0.94
N LEU A 276 11.04 -2.04 -1.35
CA LEU A 276 9.74 -1.74 -0.75
C LEU A 276 9.80 -1.22 0.69
N GLN A 277 10.95 -0.78 1.17
CA GLN A 277 11.12 -0.23 2.52
C GLN A 277 10.83 1.27 2.61
N TYR A 278 10.95 2.03 1.52
CA TYR A 278 10.63 3.45 1.46
C TYR A 278 9.44 3.71 0.54
N ARG A 279 8.60 4.67 0.92
CA ARG A 279 7.40 5.05 0.16
C ARG A 279 7.08 6.53 0.37
N PRO A 280 6.80 7.29 -0.70
CA PRO A 280 6.11 8.56 -0.59
C PRO A 280 4.69 8.37 -0.01
N VAL A 281 4.16 9.41 0.61
CA VAL A 281 2.78 9.41 1.13
C VAL A 281 1.79 9.09 -0.01
N ASN A 282 0.72 8.38 0.32
CA ASN A 282 -0.33 7.94 -0.60
C ASN A 282 0.08 6.87 -1.63
N THR A 283 1.29 6.31 -1.55
CA THR A 283 1.72 5.21 -2.43
C THR A 283 1.74 3.84 -1.74
N ASP A 284 1.43 3.79 -0.45
CA ASP A 284 1.57 2.62 0.45
C ASP A 284 0.83 1.36 -0.01
N VAL A 285 -0.25 1.52 -0.75
CA VAL A 285 -1.09 0.42 -1.25
C VAL A 285 -0.40 -0.38 -2.37
N LEU A 286 0.47 0.25 -3.19
CA LEU A 286 1.10 -0.44 -4.33
C LEU A 286 2.07 -1.55 -3.89
N PRO A 287 3.00 -1.34 -2.92
CA PRO A 287 3.86 -2.39 -2.40
C PRO A 287 3.10 -3.61 -1.89
N ILE A 288 2.01 -3.41 -1.15
CA ILE A 288 1.17 -4.52 -0.66
C ILE A 288 0.58 -5.30 -1.83
N PHE A 289 0.01 -4.61 -2.81
CA PHE A 289 -0.57 -5.27 -3.98
C PHE A 289 0.48 -6.01 -4.81
N ALA A 290 1.71 -5.49 -4.93
CA ALA A 290 2.79 -6.20 -5.61
C ALA A 290 3.08 -7.54 -4.91
N ILE A 291 3.21 -7.54 -3.57
CA ILE A 291 3.41 -8.75 -2.77
C ILE A 291 2.21 -9.70 -2.88
N TYR A 292 0.98 -9.20 -2.76
CA TYR A 292 -0.21 -10.04 -2.81
C TYR A 292 -0.40 -10.71 -4.18
N HIS A 293 -0.10 -10.01 -5.28
CA HIS A 293 -0.16 -10.62 -6.60
C HIS A 293 0.97 -11.64 -6.81
N LEU A 294 2.17 -11.37 -6.27
CA LEU A 294 3.29 -12.33 -6.30
C LEU A 294 2.92 -13.64 -5.60
N LEU A 295 2.26 -13.54 -4.45
CA LEU A 295 1.85 -14.69 -3.63
C LEU A 295 0.48 -15.26 -4.03
N PHE A 296 -0.22 -14.68 -5.01
CA PHE A 296 -1.59 -15.09 -5.30
C PHE A 296 -1.69 -16.48 -5.94
N ALA A 297 -0.71 -16.91 -6.71
CA ALA A 297 -0.73 -18.25 -7.31
C ALA A 297 -0.75 -19.37 -6.25
N PRO A 298 0.18 -19.44 -5.28
CA PRO A 298 0.10 -20.40 -4.19
C PRO A 298 -1.15 -20.21 -3.30
N LEU A 299 -1.58 -18.96 -3.06
CA LEU A 299 -2.81 -18.68 -2.32
C LEU A 299 -4.03 -19.27 -3.03
N LEU A 300 -4.17 -19.06 -4.34
CA LEU A 300 -5.27 -19.64 -5.13
C LEU A 300 -5.25 -21.16 -5.09
N TRP A 301 -4.07 -21.78 -5.16
CA TRP A 301 -3.91 -23.22 -5.06
C TRP A 301 -4.42 -23.76 -3.71
N LEU A 302 -4.09 -23.11 -2.60
CA LEU A 302 -4.57 -23.44 -1.27
C LEU A 302 -6.09 -23.26 -1.16
N LEU A 303 -6.61 -22.14 -1.64
CA LEU A 303 -8.04 -21.83 -1.62
C LEU A 303 -8.87 -22.83 -2.44
N LEU A 304 -8.34 -23.34 -3.54
CA LEU A 304 -9.03 -24.36 -4.35
C LEU A 304 -9.01 -25.75 -3.71
N ARG A 305 -8.01 -26.07 -2.89
CA ARG A 305 -7.89 -27.38 -2.22
C ARG A 305 -8.52 -27.40 -0.84
N VAL A 306 -8.22 -26.40 -0.02
CA VAL A 306 -8.59 -26.35 1.39
C VAL A 306 -9.08 -24.95 1.78
N PRO A 307 -10.18 -24.46 1.18
CA PRO A 307 -10.61 -23.06 1.29
C PRO A 307 -10.78 -22.60 2.74
N ASN A 308 -11.46 -23.39 3.56
CA ASN A 308 -11.76 -23.02 4.95
C ASN A 308 -10.50 -23.02 5.82
N LEU A 309 -9.59 -23.98 5.62
CA LEU A 309 -8.31 -24.01 6.34
C LEU A 309 -7.44 -22.80 5.95
N THR A 310 -7.44 -22.42 4.67
CA THR A 310 -6.71 -21.23 4.19
C THR A 310 -7.26 -19.95 4.82
N LEU A 311 -8.57 -19.79 4.89
CA LEU A 311 -9.18 -18.65 5.57
C LEU A 311 -8.90 -18.68 7.08
N SER A 312 -8.97 -19.84 7.73
CA SER A 312 -8.65 -19.98 9.16
C SER A 312 -7.19 -19.64 9.46
N ALA A 313 -6.26 -20.06 8.59
CA ALA A 313 -4.85 -19.70 8.72
C ALA A 313 -4.61 -18.17 8.55
N SER A 314 -5.33 -17.54 7.61
CA SER A 314 -5.31 -16.10 7.41
C SER A 314 -5.87 -15.34 8.63
N LEU A 315 -6.98 -15.81 9.21
CA LEU A 315 -7.54 -15.26 10.44
C LEU A 315 -6.60 -15.45 11.64
N LEU A 316 -5.95 -16.61 11.74
CA LEU A 316 -4.97 -16.87 12.78
C LEU A 316 -3.79 -15.90 12.66
N LEU A 317 -3.23 -15.70 11.45
CA LEU A 317 -2.16 -14.74 11.22
C LEU A 317 -2.58 -13.32 11.61
N TYR A 318 -3.80 -12.91 11.25
CA TYR A 318 -4.37 -11.62 11.64
C TYR A 318 -4.45 -11.50 13.18
N ALA A 319 -4.94 -12.52 13.88
CA ALA A 319 -5.02 -12.52 15.35
C ALA A 319 -3.63 -12.46 15.99
N LEU A 320 -2.64 -13.20 15.46
CA LEU A 320 -1.27 -13.20 15.96
C LEU A 320 -0.61 -11.81 15.81
N VAL A 321 -0.89 -11.08 14.71
CA VAL A 321 -0.44 -9.70 14.54
C VAL A 321 -0.92 -8.82 15.70
N HIS A 322 -2.19 -8.95 16.09
CA HIS A 322 -2.75 -8.14 17.20
C HIS A 322 -2.23 -8.58 18.58
N VAL A 323 -2.01 -9.88 18.79
CA VAL A 323 -1.51 -10.40 20.08
C VAL A 323 -0.04 -10.05 20.28
N PHE A 324 0.80 -10.19 19.25
CA PHE A 324 2.24 -10.01 19.34
C PHE A 324 2.75 -8.66 18.84
N GLY A 325 1.89 -7.81 18.29
CA GLY A 325 2.27 -6.52 17.76
C GLY A 325 3.23 -6.61 16.56
N TRP A 326 3.13 -7.66 15.74
CA TRP A 326 4.03 -7.83 14.60
C TRP A 326 3.84 -6.75 13.56
N THR A 327 4.92 -6.06 13.22
CA THR A 327 4.95 -5.01 12.21
C THR A 327 6.06 -5.27 11.21
N VAL A 328 5.93 -4.72 10.00
CA VAL A 328 6.97 -4.78 8.98
C VAL A 328 7.74 -3.46 9.00
N PRO A 329 9.08 -3.50 9.18
CA PRO A 329 9.87 -2.28 9.25
C PRO A 329 9.88 -1.53 7.92
N ALA A 330 9.94 -0.21 8.01
CA ALA A 330 10.12 0.72 6.90
C ALA A 330 11.31 1.63 7.17
N TRP A 331 12.00 2.04 6.10
CA TRP A 331 13.15 2.93 6.20
C TRP A 331 12.69 4.40 6.23
N PRO A 332 13.38 5.30 6.98
CA PRO A 332 14.58 5.03 7.78
C PRO A 332 14.29 4.42 9.18
N ASN A 333 13.23 4.77 9.88
CA ASN A 333 12.90 4.32 11.24
C ASN A 333 11.38 4.29 11.43
N ASN A 334 10.68 3.63 10.53
CA ASN A 334 9.23 3.58 10.52
C ASN A 334 8.74 2.14 10.36
N VAL A 335 7.43 1.95 10.33
CA VAL A 335 6.76 0.70 10.01
C VAL A 335 5.87 0.87 8.79
N TRP A 336 5.50 -0.21 8.15
CA TRP A 336 4.55 -0.16 7.05
C TRP A 336 3.20 0.38 7.52
N PHE A 337 2.72 1.43 6.86
CA PHE A 337 1.42 2.03 7.16
C PHE A 337 0.27 1.03 7.00
N PHE A 338 0.30 0.21 5.95
CA PHE A 338 -0.58 -0.95 5.83
C PHE A 338 0.24 -2.20 6.12
N ASN A 339 0.09 -2.79 7.30
CA ASN A 339 0.78 -4.02 7.66
C ASN A 339 0.31 -5.18 6.78
N PRO A 340 1.16 -5.73 5.89
CA PRO A 340 0.74 -6.78 4.98
C PRO A 340 0.30 -8.07 5.69
N LEU A 341 0.79 -8.31 6.92
CA LEU A 341 0.42 -9.48 7.73
C LEU A 341 -1.03 -9.38 8.25
N ALA A 342 -1.55 -8.19 8.47
CA ALA A 342 -2.94 -7.96 8.88
C ALA A 342 -3.87 -7.81 7.67
N TRP A 343 -3.50 -6.95 6.72
CA TRP A 343 -4.34 -6.59 5.57
C TRP A 343 -4.53 -7.73 4.56
N GLN A 344 -3.68 -8.78 4.60
CA GLN A 344 -3.86 -9.98 3.78
C GLN A 344 -5.22 -10.65 4.01
N LEU A 345 -5.80 -10.51 5.22
CA LEU A 345 -7.09 -11.08 5.54
C LEU A 345 -8.19 -10.64 4.56
N LEU A 346 -8.20 -9.36 4.16
CA LEU A 346 -9.23 -8.83 3.25
C LEU A 346 -9.11 -9.43 1.85
N ILE A 347 -7.90 -9.59 1.31
CA ILE A 347 -7.71 -10.18 -0.03
C ILE A 347 -8.01 -11.67 -0.02
N VAL A 348 -7.61 -12.39 1.04
CA VAL A 348 -7.91 -13.83 1.22
C VAL A 348 -9.41 -14.03 1.36
N LEU A 349 -10.09 -13.23 2.19
CA LEU A 349 -11.53 -13.30 2.39
C LEU A 349 -12.29 -12.97 1.09
N GLY A 350 -11.89 -11.95 0.35
CA GLY A 350 -12.48 -11.61 -0.95
C GLY A 350 -12.37 -12.77 -1.93
N ALA A 351 -11.20 -13.42 -2.01
CA ALA A 351 -10.99 -14.59 -2.86
C ALA A 351 -11.79 -15.82 -2.36
N TRP A 352 -11.82 -16.04 -1.05
CA TRP A 352 -12.58 -17.13 -0.43
C TRP A 352 -14.10 -16.98 -0.68
N CYS A 353 -14.65 -15.77 -0.61
CA CYS A 353 -16.05 -15.50 -0.92
C CYS A 353 -16.45 -15.98 -2.32
N VAL A 354 -15.56 -15.86 -3.30
CA VAL A 354 -15.79 -16.34 -4.68
C VAL A 354 -15.76 -17.86 -4.75
N ILE A 355 -14.82 -18.49 -4.07
CA ILE A 355 -14.53 -19.93 -4.20
C ILE A 355 -15.46 -20.77 -3.33
N ALA A 356 -15.62 -20.39 -2.06
CA ALA A 356 -16.34 -21.16 -1.05
C ALA A 356 -17.51 -20.41 -0.38
N GLY A 357 -17.70 -19.12 -0.69
CA GLY A 357 -18.66 -18.24 0.01
C GLY A 357 -20.14 -18.52 -0.25
N LYS A 358 -20.51 -19.55 -1.02
CA LYS A 358 -21.93 -19.89 -1.29
C LYS A 358 -22.75 -20.09 -0.02
N GLY A 359 -22.14 -20.66 1.02
CA GLY A 359 -22.77 -20.88 2.33
C GLY A 359 -23.06 -19.60 3.11
N LEU A 360 -22.46 -18.46 2.77
CA LEU A 360 -22.73 -17.17 3.41
C LEU A 360 -24.06 -16.54 2.99
N ARG A 361 -24.61 -16.94 1.84
CA ARG A 361 -25.80 -16.31 1.28
C ARG A 361 -26.99 -16.23 2.25
N PRO A 362 -27.38 -17.29 2.99
CA PRO A 362 -28.47 -17.21 3.96
C PRO A 362 -28.23 -16.18 5.05
N TRP A 363 -26.96 -16.07 5.53
CA TRP A 363 -26.55 -15.08 6.54
C TRP A 363 -26.60 -13.65 5.98
N LEU A 364 -26.03 -13.44 4.80
CA LEU A 364 -25.98 -12.13 4.14
C LEU A 364 -27.38 -11.59 3.77
N THR A 365 -28.36 -12.49 3.56
CA THR A 365 -29.75 -12.14 3.24
C THR A 365 -30.67 -12.20 4.46
N SER A 366 -30.16 -12.49 5.65
CA SER A 366 -30.92 -12.51 6.90
C SER A 366 -31.31 -11.09 7.34
N ARG A 367 -32.60 -10.88 7.66
CA ARG A 367 -33.08 -9.60 8.18
C ARG A 367 -32.46 -9.26 9.53
N THR A 368 -32.24 -10.25 10.39
CA THR A 368 -31.59 -10.05 11.68
C THR A 368 -30.16 -9.54 11.51
N VAL A 369 -29.39 -10.14 10.60
CA VAL A 369 -28.02 -9.71 10.28
C VAL A 369 -28.00 -8.30 9.69
N LEU A 370 -28.98 -7.96 8.82
CA LEU A 370 -29.13 -6.61 8.29
C LEU A 370 -29.41 -5.59 9.41
N VAL A 371 -30.36 -5.90 10.31
CA VAL A 371 -30.71 -4.99 11.43
C VAL A 371 -29.47 -4.76 12.32
N LEU A 372 -28.75 -5.81 12.68
CA LEU A 372 -27.52 -5.68 13.48
C LEU A 372 -26.46 -4.85 12.76
N ALA A 373 -26.27 -5.08 11.44
CA ALA A 373 -25.35 -4.26 10.64
C ALA A 373 -25.74 -2.78 10.61
N VAL A 374 -27.04 -2.47 10.40
CA VAL A 374 -27.53 -1.09 10.39
C VAL A 374 -27.37 -0.43 11.76
N LEU A 375 -27.67 -1.14 12.85
CA LEU A 375 -27.47 -0.63 14.21
C LEU A 375 -25.98 -0.32 14.48
N TYR A 376 -25.10 -1.24 14.09
CA TYR A 376 -23.65 -1.01 14.24
C TYR A 376 -23.16 0.18 13.40
N LEU A 377 -23.63 0.31 12.15
CA LEU A 377 -23.31 1.45 11.28
C LEU A 377 -23.85 2.77 11.88
N ALA A 378 -25.04 2.76 12.47
CA ALA A 378 -25.62 3.96 13.12
C ALA A 378 -24.78 4.38 14.34
N VAL A 379 -24.38 3.44 15.19
CA VAL A 379 -23.50 3.71 16.34
C VAL A 379 -22.14 4.24 15.88
N SER A 380 -21.51 3.58 14.91
CA SER A 380 -20.22 4.03 14.38
C SER A 380 -20.30 5.40 13.71
N LEU A 381 -21.41 5.73 13.04
CA LEU A 381 -21.68 7.03 12.45
C LEU A 381 -21.75 8.11 13.53
N ILE A 382 -22.51 7.89 14.61
CA ILE A 382 -22.64 8.85 15.72
C ILE A 382 -21.25 9.11 16.33
N ILE A 383 -20.47 8.07 16.57
CA ILE A 383 -19.12 8.20 17.12
C ILE A 383 -18.20 8.95 16.16
N ALA A 384 -18.18 8.59 14.87
CA ALA A 384 -17.35 9.26 13.87
C ALA A 384 -17.71 10.75 13.70
N LEU A 385 -19.00 11.08 13.63
CA LEU A 385 -19.46 12.47 13.51
C LEU A 385 -19.17 13.27 14.77
N SER A 386 -19.24 12.67 15.97
CA SER A 386 -18.89 13.34 17.22
C SER A 386 -17.44 13.84 17.25
N TRP A 387 -16.53 13.15 16.56
CA TRP A 387 -15.15 13.58 16.40
C TRP A 387 -14.94 14.62 15.28
N SER A 388 -15.66 14.44 14.18
CA SER A 388 -15.49 15.31 13.00
C SER A 388 -16.10 16.69 13.18
N LEU A 389 -17.23 16.81 13.87
CA LEU A 389 -17.97 18.05 14.03
C LEU A 389 -17.58 18.85 15.28
N LYS A 390 -16.60 18.38 16.07
CA LYS A 390 -16.20 19.01 17.34
C LYS A 390 -17.42 19.46 18.17
N PRO A 391 -18.38 18.57 18.47
CA PRO A 391 -19.45 18.92 19.39
C PRO A 391 -18.85 19.09 20.77
N PRO A 392 -19.55 19.81 21.70
CA PRO A 392 -19.12 19.88 23.07
C PRO A 392 -18.86 18.46 23.61
N GLU A 393 -17.83 18.30 24.42
CA GLU A 393 -17.31 17.06 25.01
C GLU A 393 -18.37 16.18 25.70
N GLU A 394 -19.59 16.67 25.82
CA GLU A 394 -20.72 16.07 26.51
C GLU A 394 -21.51 15.02 25.68
N LEU A 395 -21.39 15.01 24.34
CA LEU A 395 -22.21 14.12 23.48
C LEU A 395 -21.79 12.65 23.50
N VAL A 396 -20.51 12.40 23.70
CA VAL A 396 -20.00 11.01 23.86
C VAL A 396 -19.22 10.94 25.17
N PRO A 397 -19.63 10.08 26.11
CA PRO A 397 -18.88 9.90 27.35
C PRO A 397 -17.40 9.61 27.02
N GLN A 398 -16.49 10.35 27.65
CA GLN A 398 -15.02 10.20 27.43
C GLN A 398 -14.54 8.74 27.59
N MET A 399 -15.26 7.97 28.42
CA MET A 399 -14.99 6.55 28.63
C MET A 399 -15.25 5.72 27.38
N LEU A 400 -16.30 6.02 26.63
CA LEU A 400 -16.64 5.36 25.35
C LEU A 400 -15.67 5.78 24.23
N ALA A 401 -15.32 7.07 24.19
CA ALA A 401 -14.34 7.59 23.25
C ALA A 401 -12.97 6.92 23.43
N LYS A 402 -12.49 6.77 24.67
CA LYS A 402 -11.22 6.09 25.00
C LYS A 402 -11.26 4.59 24.71
N LEU A 403 -12.42 3.95 24.71
CA LEU A 403 -12.56 2.54 24.39
C LEU A 403 -12.45 2.28 22.87
N VAL A 404 -12.85 3.24 22.05
CA VAL A 404 -12.91 3.12 20.59
C VAL A 404 -11.67 3.70 19.92
N TYR A 405 -11.09 4.77 20.47
CA TYR A 405 -9.95 5.47 19.87
C TYR A 405 -8.67 5.35 20.73
N PRO A 406 -7.48 5.28 20.08
CA PRO A 406 -7.24 5.37 18.62
C PRO A 406 -7.52 4.06 17.88
N LEU A 407 -8.19 4.13 16.73
CA LEU A 407 -8.38 2.98 15.84
C LEU A 407 -7.12 2.74 15.02
N ASP A 408 -6.51 1.58 15.17
CA ASP A 408 -5.29 1.22 14.44
C ASP A 408 -5.60 0.84 12.99
N LYS A 409 -5.40 1.80 12.09
CA LYS A 409 -5.52 1.55 10.64
C LYS A 409 -4.39 0.66 10.13
N SER A 410 -3.20 0.79 10.68
CA SER A 410 -2.02 0.07 10.20
C SER A 410 -2.18 -1.44 10.32
N ASN A 411 -2.77 -1.90 11.42
CA ASN A 411 -3.00 -3.33 11.66
C ASN A 411 -4.44 -3.77 11.39
N LEU A 412 -5.25 -2.94 10.71
CA LEU A 412 -6.65 -3.26 10.38
C LEU A 412 -7.47 -3.61 11.65
N ASP A 413 -7.65 -2.63 12.53
CA ASP A 413 -8.37 -2.80 13.79
C ASP A 413 -9.65 -3.64 13.64
N PRO A 414 -9.99 -4.53 14.59
CA PRO A 414 -11.19 -5.36 14.52
C PRO A 414 -12.50 -4.57 14.37
N LEU A 415 -12.60 -3.37 14.96
CA LEU A 415 -13.77 -2.51 14.79
C LEU A 415 -13.89 -1.97 13.35
N ARG A 416 -12.75 -1.68 12.70
CA ARG A 416 -12.71 -1.31 11.27
C ARG A 416 -13.17 -2.45 10.40
N LEU A 417 -12.67 -3.66 10.67
CA LEU A 417 -13.03 -4.88 9.94
C LEU A 417 -14.54 -5.19 10.09
N LEU A 418 -15.09 -5.07 11.29
CA LEU A 418 -16.52 -5.27 11.56
C LEU A 418 -17.37 -4.20 10.84
N HIS A 419 -16.92 -2.94 10.83
CA HIS A 419 -17.59 -1.86 10.11
C HIS A 419 -17.61 -2.12 8.61
N PHE A 420 -16.50 -2.58 8.04
CA PHE A 420 -16.45 -2.99 6.65
C PHE A 420 -17.44 -4.13 6.34
N PHE A 421 -17.56 -5.14 7.21
CA PHE A 421 -18.55 -6.23 7.01
C PHE A 421 -19.98 -5.71 7.06
N ALA A 422 -20.29 -4.80 7.97
CA ALA A 422 -21.61 -4.20 8.05
C ALA A 422 -21.94 -3.40 6.77
N LEU A 423 -20.99 -2.64 6.22
CA LEU A 423 -21.14 -1.97 4.92
C LEU A 423 -21.31 -2.96 3.77
N ALA A 424 -20.56 -4.07 3.76
CA ALA A 424 -20.69 -5.09 2.73
C ALA A 424 -22.08 -5.77 2.76
N ILE A 425 -22.62 -6.06 3.94
CA ILE A 425 -23.99 -6.59 4.11
C ILE A 425 -25.00 -5.59 3.56
N LEU A 426 -24.89 -4.32 3.94
CA LEU A 426 -25.79 -3.27 3.45
C LEU A 426 -25.70 -3.13 1.93
N ALA A 427 -24.49 -3.17 1.35
CA ALA A 427 -24.28 -3.11 -0.10
C ALA A 427 -24.93 -4.29 -0.84
N VAL A 428 -24.86 -5.50 -0.30
CA VAL A 428 -25.53 -6.68 -0.87
C VAL A 428 -27.05 -6.51 -0.93
N TRP A 429 -27.63 -5.84 0.06
CA TRP A 429 -29.06 -5.57 0.11
C TRP A 429 -29.48 -4.42 -0.82
N LEU A 430 -28.71 -3.37 -0.91
CA LEU A 430 -29.05 -2.16 -1.67
C LEU A 430 -28.72 -2.26 -3.16
N VAL A 431 -27.75 -3.12 -3.57
CA VAL A 431 -27.23 -3.16 -4.94
C VAL A 431 -27.59 -4.48 -5.63
N PRO A 432 -28.80 -4.60 -6.20
CA PRO A 432 -29.22 -5.80 -6.93
C PRO A 432 -28.39 -5.97 -8.22
N ARG A 433 -28.34 -7.22 -8.74
CA ARG A 433 -27.59 -7.52 -9.97
C ARG A 433 -28.03 -6.68 -11.19
N ASN A 434 -29.33 -6.39 -11.29
CA ASN A 434 -29.94 -5.64 -12.38
C ASN A 434 -30.14 -4.16 -12.03
N TRP A 435 -29.21 -3.58 -11.30
CA TRP A 435 -29.32 -2.19 -10.84
C TRP A 435 -29.28 -1.22 -12.03
N ARG A 436 -30.40 -0.55 -12.28
CA ARG A 436 -30.58 0.37 -13.44
C ARG A 436 -29.56 1.50 -13.47
N TRP A 437 -29.04 1.91 -12.32
CA TRP A 437 -28.04 2.98 -12.22
C TRP A 437 -26.69 2.65 -12.87
N LEU A 438 -26.37 1.36 -13.04
CA LEU A 438 -25.12 0.94 -13.71
C LEU A 438 -25.03 1.41 -15.18
N THR A 439 -26.16 1.74 -15.79
CA THR A 439 -26.22 2.26 -17.17
C THR A 439 -26.10 3.78 -17.28
N THR A 440 -26.08 4.50 -16.15
CA THR A 440 -25.94 5.96 -16.13
C THR A 440 -24.54 6.40 -16.60
N PRO A 441 -24.38 7.61 -17.14
CA PRO A 441 -23.08 8.12 -17.57
C PRO A 441 -22.03 8.12 -16.46
N VAL A 442 -22.44 8.49 -15.24
CA VAL A 442 -21.56 8.54 -14.06
C VAL A 442 -21.05 7.13 -13.71
N MET A 443 -21.95 6.13 -13.64
CA MET A 443 -21.57 4.76 -13.35
C MET A 443 -20.71 4.15 -14.46
N ARG A 444 -20.97 4.49 -15.73
CA ARG A 444 -20.09 4.10 -16.85
C ARG A 444 -18.68 4.68 -16.70
N GLY A 445 -18.57 5.93 -16.21
CA GLY A 445 -17.29 6.53 -15.85
C GLY A 445 -16.59 5.75 -14.76
N ALA A 446 -17.29 5.42 -13.66
CA ALA A 446 -16.77 4.61 -12.56
C ALA A 446 -16.31 3.22 -13.05
N ILE A 447 -17.13 2.51 -13.84
CA ILE A 447 -16.78 1.20 -14.41
C ILE A 447 -15.48 1.28 -15.20
N ARG A 448 -15.31 2.29 -16.10
CA ARG A 448 -14.07 2.49 -16.86
C ARG A 448 -12.86 2.75 -15.96
N CYS A 449 -13.01 3.55 -14.90
CA CYS A 449 -11.97 3.77 -13.91
C CYS A 449 -11.58 2.44 -13.22
N GLY A 450 -12.56 1.65 -12.80
CA GLY A 450 -12.34 0.34 -12.18
C GLY A 450 -11.66 -0.67 -13.12
N GLU A 451 -11.97 -0.66 -14.41
CA GLU A 451 -11.33 -1.48 -15.45
C GLU A 451 -9.84 -1.16 -15.64
N ASN A 452 -9.43 0.09 -15.39
CA ASN A 452 -8.07 0.58 -15.55
C ASN A 452 -7.43 0.96 -14.20
N SER A 453 -7.79 0.24 -13.13
CA SER A 453 -7.58 0.66 -11.75
C SER A 453 -6.14 1.03 -11.38
N LEU A 454 -5.10 0.33 -11.89
CA LEU A 454 -3.70 0.66 -11.58
C LEU A 454 -3.32 2.05 -12.15
N ALA A 455 -3.59 2.28 -13.42
CA ALA A 455 -3.26 3.55 -14.06
C ALA A 455 -4.05 4.71 -13.45
N ILE A 456 -5.34 4.48 -13.14
CA ILE A 456 -6.20 5.50 -12.54
C ILE A 456 -5.83 5.76 -11.07
N TYR A 457 -5.38 4.75 -10.33
CA TYR A 457 -4.82 4.95 -8.99
C TYR A 457 -3.57 5.84 -9.03
N CYS A 458 -2.59 5.52 -9.89
CA CYS A 458 -1.38 6.32 -10.04
C CYS A 458 -1.69 7.77 -10.47
N LEU A 459 -2.61 7.94 -11.41
CA LEU A 459 -3.08 9.27 -11.82
C LEU A 459 -3.75 10.00 -10.64
N GLY A 460 -4.58 9.31 -9.86
CA GLY A 460 -5.26 9.87 -8.70
C GLY A 460 -4.29 10.39 -7.64
N VAL A 461 -3.20 9.66 -7.37
CA VAL A 461 -2.15 10.11 -6.43
C VAL A 461 -1.47 11.39 -6.93
N LEU A 462 -1.11 11.44 -8.22
CA LEU A 462 -0.49 12.65 -8.81
C LEU A 462 -1.47 13.83 -8.83
N LEU A 463 -2.74 13.60 -9.16
CA LEU A 463 -3.77 14.64 -9.11
C LEU A 463 -4.02 15.15 -7.68
N ALA A 464 -3.98 14.26 -6.69
CA ALA A 464 -4.13 14.66 -5.29
C ALA A 464 -2.97 15.55 -4.84
N LEU A 465 -1.74 15.19 -5.18
CA LEU A 465 -0.55 16.00 -4.91
C LEU A 465 -0.62 17.35 -5.64
N ALA A 466 -1.01 17.36 -6.92
CA ALA A 466 -1.20 18.59 -7.70
C ALA A 466 -2.28 19.49 -7.11
N SER A 467 -3.41 18.90 -6.68
CA SER A 467 -4.50 19.62 -6.03
C SER A 467 -4.04 20.23 -4.70
N HIS A 468 -3.28 19.48 -3.90
CA HIS A 468 -2.70 19.99 -2.66
C HIS A 468 -1.77 21.18 -2.90
N ILE A 469 -0.85 21.07 -3.86
CA ILE A 469 0.05 22.16 -4.26
C ILE A 469 -0.76 23.39 -4.71
N ALA A 470 -1.82 23.19 -5.48
CA ALA A 470 -2.68 24.28 -5.96
C ALA A 470 -3.46 24.96 -4.81
N LEU A 471 -4.04 24.17 -3.90
CA LEU A 471 -4.76 24.71 -2.72
C LEU A 471 -3.85 25.56 -1.82
N VAL A 472 -2.59 25.17 -1.71
CA VAL A 472 -1.63 25.87 -0.87
C VAL A 472 -1.09 27.14 -1.53
N ASN A 473 -0.79 27.08 -2.84
CA ASN A 473 -0.08 28.17 -3.52
C ASN A 473 -1.03 29.17 -4.20
N ILE A 474 -2.27 28.78 -4.51
CA ILE A 474 -3.21 29.63 -5.26
C ILE A 474 -4.34 30.11 -4.34
N SER A 475 -5.17 29.19 -3.84
CA SER A 475 -6.28 29.49 -2.95
C SER A 475 -6.79 28.22 -2.28
N ASP A 476 -7.10 28.29 -1.00
CA ASP A 476 -7.75 27.24 -0.20
C ASP A 476 -9.28 27.44 -0.05
N GLU A 477 -9.85 28.41 -0.76
CA GLU A 477 -11.28 28.70 -0.72
C GLU A 477 -12.14 27.48 -1.13
N LEU A 478 -13.34 27.40 -0.57
CA LEU A 478 -14.28 26.32 -0.83
C LEU A 478 -14.55 26.10 -2.32
N ALA A 479 -14.66 27.19 -3.10
CA ALA A 479 -14.87 27.11 -4.54
C ALA A 479 -13.73 26.39 -5.26
N MET A 480 -12.47 26.65 -4.87
CA MET A 480 -11.28 26.01 -5.43
C MET A 480 -11.23 24.53 -5.05
N GLN A 481 -11.54 24.19 -3.78
CA GLN A 481 -11.61 22.79 -3.32
C GLN A 481 -12.64 21.99 -4.12
N ILE A 482 -13.84 22.53 -4.34
CA ILE A 482 -14.89 21.90 -5.15
C ILE A 482 -14.44 21.76 -6.61
N ALA A 483 -13.86 22.83 -7.18
CA ALA A 483 -13.39 22.81 -8.58
C ALA A 483 -12.31 21.75 -8.80
N LEU A 484 -11.30 21.65 -7.92
CA LEU A 484 -10.22 20.66 -8.03
C LEU A 484 -10.73 19.23 -7.82
N SER A 485 -11.64 19.02 -6.86
CA SER A 485 -12.27 17.72 -6.62
C SER A 485 -13.03 17.23 -7.85
N PHE A 486 -13.84 18.10 -8.44
CA PHE A 486 -14.63 17.78 -9.62
C PHE A 486 -13.75 17.58 -10.87
N ALA A 487 -12.81 18.51 -11.10
CA ALA A 487 -11.86 18.43 -12.21
C ALA A 487 -11.00 17.14 -12.13
N GLY A 488 -10.52 16.79 -10.96
CA GLY A 488 -9.74 15.56 -10.75
C GLY A 488 -10.53 14.31 -11.13
N ILE A 489 -11.79 14.18 -10.69
CA ILE A 489 -12.66 13.06 -11.07
C ILE A 489 -12.90 13.04 -12.58
N LEU A 490 -13.15 14.20 -13.22
CA LEU A 490 -13.34 14.28 -14.66
C LEU A 490 -12.08 13.84 -15.43
N VAL A 491 -10.90 14.25 -14.98
CA VAL A 491 -9.63 13.84 -15.60
C VAL A 491 -9.44 12.32 -15.45
N MET A 492 -9.75 11.75 -14.29
CA MET A 492 -9.70 10.29 -14.09
C MET A 492 -10.65 9.55 -15.02
N ILE A 493 -11.88 10.04 -15.22
CA ILE A 493 -12.86 9.45 -16.15
C ILE A 493 -12.38 9.58 -17.61
N ALA A 494 -11.86 10.75 -17.99
CA ALA A 494 -11.33 10.99 -19.33
C ALA A 494 -10.15 10.05 -19.64
N ALA A 495 -9.19 9.96 -18.73
CA ALA A 495 -8.04 9.05 -18.86
C ALA A 495 -8.48 7.58 -18.95
N ALA A 496 -9.40 7.14 -18.08
CA ALA A 496 -9.95 5.78 -18.11
C ALA A 496 -10.67 5.48 -19.44
N THR A 497 -11.41 6.46 -19.96
CA THR A 497 -12.10 6.34 -21.25
C THR A 497 -11.12 6.20 -22.41
N LEU A 498 -10.07 7.02 -22.41
CA LEU A 498 -9.00 6.96 -23.40
C LEU A 498 -8.28 5.61 -23.37
N LEU A 499 -7.88 5.14 -22.18
CA LEU A 499 -7.23 3.84 -22.02
C LEU A 499 -8.11 2.69 -22.50
N SER A 500 -9.42 2.75 -22.23
CA SER A 500 -10.37 1.74 -22.69
C SER A 500 -10.55 1.76 -24.21
N SER A 501 -10.55 2.93 -24.83
CA SER A 501 -10.68 3.06 -26.30
C SER A 501 -9.46 2.52 -27.07
N ILE A 502 -8.26 2.69 -26.50
CA ILE A 502 -7.02 2.14 -27.07
C ILE A 502 -7.02 0.59 -27.02
N LYS A 503 -7.55 0.00 -25.93
CA LYS A 503 -7.64 -1.46 -25.78
C LYS A 503 -8.65 -2.11 -26.72
N ILE A 504 -9.67 -1.38 -27.17
CA ILE A 504 -10.76 -1.90 -28.00
C ILE A 504 -10.38 -1.93 -29.51
N LYS A 505 -9.36 -1.16 -29.95
CA LYS A 505 -8.90 -1.24 -31.34
C LYS A 505 -8.38 -2.66 -31.63
N PRO A 506 -9.04 -3.47 -32.47
CA PRO A 506 -8.52 -4.79 -32.81
C PRO A 506 -7.19 -4.58 -33.52
N ARG A 507 -6.20 -5.38 -33.15
CA ARG A 507 -4.98 -5.56 -33.93
C ARG A 507 -5.45 -6.10 -35.31
N GLN A 508 -5.64 -5.22 -36.29
CA GLN A 508 -5.86 -5.63 -37.66
C GLN A 508 -4.67 -6.51 -38.03
N GLN A 509 -4.94 -7.79 -38.21
CA GLN A 509 -3.98 -8.69 -38.85
C GLN A 509 -3.68 -8.07 -40.22
N PRO A 510 -2.39 -7.87 -40.59
CA PRO A 510 -2.05 -7.55 -41.96
C PRO A 510 -2.60 -8.68 -42.83
N GLY A 511 -3.48 -8.30 -43.79
CA GLY A 511 -4.04 -9.25 -44.71
C GLY A 511 -2.94 -10.02 -45.43
N VAL A 512 -3.05 -11.31 -45.38
CA VAL A 512 -2.33 -12.21 -46.30
C VAL A 512 -3.03 -12.02 -47.64
N THR A 513 -2.38 -11.26 -48.50
CA THR A 513 -2.65 -11.28 -49.92
C THR A 513 -1.73 -12.28 -50.59
#